data_d7c36b06018eb87939efbd31e42614f3
#
_entry.id   d7c36b06018eb87939efbd31e42614f3
#
_cell.length_a   1.000
_cell.length_b   1.000
_cell.length_c   1.000
_cell.angle_alpha   90.00
_cell.angle_beta   90.00
_cell.angle_gamma   90.00
#
_symmetry.space_group_name_H-M   'P 1'
#
loop_
_entity.id
_entity.type
_entity.pdbx_description
1 polymer ?
#
loop_
_entity_poly.entity_id
_entity_poly.type
_entity_poly.pdbx_seq_one_letter_code
_entity_poly.pdbx_strand_id
1 'polypeptide(L)'
;FDGQGRVEAVDNPLGHFDHQYETAASPLLTRVAAPSGLEILYGYEDVLGDRRLSAITNLVNSAVVSAFGYKYDQADRIKEWAVAQASAATTMIVGLDSLDRLRSVVARDSGTGTLLQDYAYTYDPAGNRLTEKIGSSLSKATHNDLNQMMSISRGSTVEFGGSVNEPANVKVNDQPTLAWSNNLFSAAVTNLSQGSNTVMITAADGSGNTATNYYRVVVDPAASVALGCDPDGNMLTNVVTGTTHIYSW
;
A
#
# COMPACT_ATOMS: atom_id res chain seq x y z
N PHE A 1 22.43 -12.29 -28.76
CA PHE A 1 23.18 -11.47 -27.80
C PHE A 1 23.94 -10.39 -28.58
N ASP A 2 24.02 -9.18 -28.02
CA ASP A 2 24.79 -8.08 -28.58
C ASP A 2 26.29 -8.20 -28.25
N GLY A 3 27.10 -7.25 -28.74
CA GLY A 3 28.55 -7.23 -28.54
C GLY A 3 29.03 -7.08 -27.10
N GLN A 4 28.13 -6.77 -26.14
CA GLN A 4 28.37 -6.73 -24.70
C GLN A 4 27.84 -7.96 -23.94
N GLY A 5 27.29 -8.94 -24.66
CA GLY A 5 26.74 -10.16 -24.09
C GLY A 5 25.34 -9.99 -23.47
N ARG A 6 24.63 -8.89 -23.77
CA ARG A 6 23.24 -8.68 -23.34
C ARG A 6 22.28 -9.35 -24.33
N VAL A 7 21.08 -9.72 -23.87
CA VAL A 7 20.06 -10.33 -24.73
C VAL A 7 19.58 -9.28 -25.76
N GLU A 8 19.88 -9.46 -27.02
CA GLU A 8 19.44 -8.60 -28.12
C GLU A 8 18.08 -9.03 -28.64
N ALA A 9 17.87 -10.35 -28.77
CA ALA A 9 16.59 -10.88 -29.18
C ALA A 9 16.34 -12.27 -28.58
N VAL A 10 15.06 -12.63 -28.49
CA VAL A 10 14.59 -13.96 -28.07
C VAL A 10 13.56 -14.45 -29.07
N ASP A 11 13.80 -15.64 -29.63
CA ASP A 11 12.83 -16.37 -30.45
C ASP A 11 12.18 -17.48 -29.63
N ASN A 12 10.85 -17.55 -29.65
CA ASN A 12 10.07 -18.60 -29.00
C ASN A 12 8.78 -18.88 -29.78
N PRO A 13 7.95 -19.87 -29.41
CA PRO A 13 6.71 -20.18 -30.14
C PRO A 13 5.71 -19.04 -30.25
N LEU A 14 5.83 -17.99 -29.47
CA LEU A 14 4.99 -16.79 -29.54
C LEU A 14 5.51 -15.78 -30.56
N GLY A 15 6.78 -15.94 -31.02
CA GLY A 15 7.42 -15.12 -32.05
C GLY A 15 8.77 -14.53 -31.61
N HIS A 16 9.16 -13.46 -32.30
CA HIS A 16 10.41 -12.74 -32.11
C HIS A 16 10.24 -11.55 -31.17
N PHE A 17 11.15 -11.41 -30.19
CA PHE A 17 11.16 -10.34 -29.20
C PHE A 17 12.50 -9.61 -29.25
N ASP A 18 12.49 -8.35 -29.69
CA ASP A 18 13.66 -7.48 -29.76
C ASP A 18 13.85 -6.71 -28.47
N HIS A 19 15.09 -6.62 -27.98
CA HIS A 19 15.47 -5.87 -26.78
C HIS A 19 16.38 -4.70 -27.16
N GLN A 20 16.00 -3.51 -26.72
CA GLN A 20 16.78 -2.29 -26.95
C GLN A 20 17.25 -1.70 -25.63
N TYR A 21 18.50 -1.31 -25.59
CA TYR A 21 19.14 -0.71 -24.42
C TYR A 21 19.38 0.78 -24.66
N GLU A 22 19.51 1.53 -23.59
CA GLU A 22 19.66 2.98 -23.62
C GLU A 22 20.84 3.44 -24.49
N THR A 23 21.98 2.80 -24.31
CA THR A 23 23.21 3.00 -25.13
C THR A 23 23.94 1.67 -25.28
N ALA A 24 24.95 1.64 -26.17
CA ALA A 24 25.80 0.47 -26.34
C ALA A 24 26.49 0.03 -25.01
N ALA A 25 26.78 0.95 -24.11
CA ALA A 25 27.46 0.66 -22.82
C ALA A 25 26.52 0.52 -21.62
N SER A 26 25.25 0.94 -21.73
CA SER A 26 24.29 0.91 -20.61
C SER A 26 23.62 -0.46 -20.49
N PRO A 27 23.51 -1.03 -19.29
CA PRO A 27 22.71 -2.25 -19.07
C PRO A 27 21.20 -1.99 -19.04
N LEU A 28 20.74 -0.73 -19.08
CA LEU A 28 19.35 -0.37 -18.92
C LEU A 28 18.55 -0.69 -20.18
N LEU A 29 17.58 -1.59 -20.05
CA LEU A 29 16.64 -1.97 -21.09
C LEU A 29 15.61 -0.86 -21.26
N THR A 30 15.47 -0.29 -22.46
CA THR A 30 14.52 0.80 -22.72
C THR A 30 13.29 0.35 -23.48
N ARG A 31 13.39 -0.74 -24.24
CA ARG A 31 12.27 -1.25 -25.04
C ARG A 31 12.37 -2.76 -25.25
N VAL A 32 11.21 -3.40 -25.20
CA VAL A 32 11.02 -4.74 -25.77
C VAL A 32 9.94 -4.62 -26.83
N ALA A 33 10.27 -4.98 -28.08
CA ALA A 33 9.29 -5.14 -29.14
C ALA A 33 8.90 -6.62 -29.22
N ALA A 34 7.62 -6.89 -29.16
CA ALA A 34 7.07 -8.23 -29.17
C ALA A 34 6.22 -8.43 -30.45
N PRO A 35 5.85 -9.66 -30.80
CA PRO A 35 4.97 -9.93 -31.93
C PRO A 35 3.63 -9.19 -31.83
N SER A 36 2.96 -9.03 -32.96
CA SER A 36 1.62 -8.43 -33.05
C SER A 36 1.54 -6.95 -32.63
N GLY A 37 2.67 -6.22 -32.72
CA GLY A 37 2.72 -4.79 -32.43
C GLY A 37 2.66 -4.46 -30.93
N LEU A 38 2.94 -5.42 -30.05
CA LEU A 38 3.12 -5.18 -28.63
C LEU A 38 4.51 -4.59 -28.40
N GLU A 39 4.57 -3.48 -27.65
CA GLU A 39 5.81 -2.87 -27.19
C GLU A 39 5.75 -2.60 -25.70
N ILE A 40 6.86 -2.80 -25.01
CA ILE A 40 7.06 -2.44 -23.61
C ILE A 40 8.18 -1.41 -23.55
N LEU A 41 7.88 -0.23 -23.06
CA LEU A 41 8.86 0.84 -22.86
C LEU A 41 9.20 0.97 -21.38
N TYR A 42 10.48 1.16 -21.09
CA TYR A 42 11.02 1.36 -19.75
C TYR A 42 11.61 2.75 -19.63
N GLY A 43 11.17 3.53 -18.66
CA GLY A 43 11.71 4.83 -18.30
C GLY A 43 12.50 4.74 -17.00
N TYR A 44 13.54 5.56 -16.89
CA TYR A 44 14.40 5.61 -15.72
C TYR A 44 14.52 7.06 -15.23
N GLU A 45 14.77 7.24 -13.94
CA GLU A 45 15.17 8.54 -13.40
C GLU A 45 16.52 8.95 -13.99
N ASP A 46 16.86 10.23 -13.86
CA ASP A 46 18.18 10.74 -14.23
C ASP A 46 19.30 10.22 -13.31
N VAL A 47 20.52 10.69 -13.53
CA VAL A 47 21.67 10.29 -12.69
C VAL A 47 21.52 10.71 -11.23
N LEU A 48 20.81 11.80 -10.96
CA LEU A 48 20.54 12.25 -9.58
C LEU A 48 19.51 11.35 -8.87
N GLY A 49 18.69 10.65 -9.65
CA GLY A 49 17.75 9.64 -9.17
C GLY A 49 18.29 8.21 -9.24
N ASP A 50 19.61 8.02 -9.27
CA ASP A 50 20.29 6.71 -9.33
C ASP A 50 19.84 5.81 -10.46
N ARG A 51 19.25 6.38 -11.54
CA ARG A 51 18.78 5.62 -12.70
C ARG A 51 17.74 4.55 -12.36
N ARG A 52 16.96 4.76 -11.28
CA ARG A 52 15.89 3.85 -10.86
C ARG A 52 14.78 3.81 -11.92
N LEU A 53 14.12 2.68 -12.02
CA LEU A 53 12.96 2.51 -12.90
C LEU A 53 11.84 3.48 -12.52
N SER A 54 11.51 4.43 -13.39
CA SER A 54 10.46 5.44 -13.14
C SER A 54 9.16 5.15 -13.87
N ALA A 55 9.20 4.38 -14.97
CA ALA A 55 8.00 4.06 -15.75
C ALA A 55 8.11 2.74 -16.50
N ILE A 56 6.97 2.07 -16.67
CA ILE A 56 6.76 0.99 -17.65
C ILE A 56 5.51 1.35 -18.45
N THR A 57 5.60 1.37 -19.79
CA THR A 57 4.45 1.64 -20.65
C THR A 57 4.28 0.49 -21.65
N ASN A 58 3.10 -0.10 -21.67
CA ASN A 58 2.72 -1.14 -22.61
C ASN A 58 1.88 -0.53 -23.73
N LEU A 59 2.27 -0.80 -24.99
CA LEU A 59 1.57 -0.32 -26.17
C LEU A 59 1.19 -1.51 -27.06
N VAL A 60 0.08 -1.36 -27.76
CA VAL A 60 -0.31 -2.25 -28.85
C VAL A 60 -0.59 -1.36 -30.06
N ASN A 61 0.12 -1.60 -31.17
CA ASN A 61 0.05 -0.78 -32.37
C ASN A 61 0.20 0.73 -32.08
N SER A 62 1.18 1.10 -31.25
CA SER A 62 1.46 2.46 -30.77
C SER A 62 0.39 3.08 -29.87
N ALA A 63 -0.67 2.38 -29.52
CA ALA A 63 -1.67 2.84 -28.56
C ALA A 63 -1.31 2.34 -27.15
N VAL A 64 -1.28 3.24 -26.17
CA VAL A 64 -1.01 2.86 -24.77
C VAL A 64 -2.19 2.06 -24.22
N VAL A 65 -1.93 0.84 -23.78
CA VAL A 65 -2.91 -0.05 -23.14
C VAL A 65 -2.79 -0.07 -21.63
N SER A 66 -1.57 0.11 -21.10
CA SER A 66 -1.33 0.33 -19.68
C SER A 66 -0.02 1.07 -19.45
N ALA A 67 0.05 1.82 -18.36
CA ALA A 67 1.26 2.48 -17.91
C ALA A 67 1.39 2.39 -16.39
N PHE A 68 2.63 2.26 -15.93
CA PHE A 68 3.01 2.23 -14.52
C PHE A 68 4.05 3.31 -14.28
N GLY A 69 3.91 4.07 -13.19
CA GLY A 69 4.86 5.10 -12.78
C GLY A 69 5.29 4.89 -11.34
N TYR A 70 6.55 5.15 -11.04
CA TYR A 70 7.12 4.96 -9.70
C TYR A 70 7.84 6.22 -9.26
N LYS A 71 7.66 6.61 -7.99
CA LYS A 71 8.47 7.61 -7.30
C LYS A 71 9.03 7.02 -6.03
N TYR A 72 10.22 7.45 -5.69
CA TYR A 72 10.98 6.91 -4.57
C TYR A 72 11.18 7.97 -3.47
N ASP A 73 11.38 7.50 -2.26
CA ASP A 73 11.85 8.35 -1.16
C ASP A 73 13.39 8.42 -1.14
N GLN A 74 13.94 9.10 -0.15
CA GLN A 74 15.40 9.27 0.00
C GLN A 74 16.15 7.98 0.37
N ALA A 75 15.43 6.92 0.74
CA ALA A 75 15.98 5.61 1.06
C ALA A 75 15.70 4.59 -0.05
N ASP A 76 15.43 5.06 -1.29
CA ASP A 76 15.17 4.26 -2.50
C ASP A 76 13.95 3.35 -2.44
N ARG A 77 13.01 3.63 -1.50
CA ARG A 77 11.77 2.87 -1.37
C ARG A 77 10.67 3.54 -2.19
N ILE A 78 9.81 2.73 -2.80
CA ILE A 78 8.64 3.25 -3.54
C ILE A 78 7.70 3.97 -2.57
N LYS A 79 7.53 5.30 -2.76
CA LYS A 79 6.59 6.14 -2.01
C LYS A 79 5.31 6.44 -2.78
N GLU A 80 5.35 6.33 -4.09
CA GLU A 80 4.21 6.55 -4.96
C GLU A 80 4.26 5.59 -6.14
N TRP A 81 3.13 4.98 -6.44
CA TRP A 81 2.95 4.08 -7.57
C TRP A 81 1.69 4.48 -8.33
N ALA A 82 1.83 4.83 -9.59
CA ALA A 82 0.74 5.17 -10.49
C ALA A 82 0.46 4.02 -11.45
N VAL A 83 -0.83 3.75 -11.70
CA VAL A 83 -1.28 2.78 -12.70
C VAL A 83 -2.30 3.47 -13.60
N ALA A 84 -2.08 3.43 -14.90
CA ALA A 84 -3.06 3.88 -15.89
C ALA A 84 -3.42 2.72 -16.82
N GLN A 85 -4.72 2.54 -17.06
CA GLN A 85 -5.27 1.57 -18.01
C GLN A 85 -6.41 2.25 -18.75
N ALA A 86 -6.39 2.15 -20.08
CA ALA A 86 -7.41 2.67 -21.03
C ALA A 86 -8.32 3.84 -20.55
N SER A 87 -9.16 3.65 -19.55
CA SER A 87 -10.14 4.63 -19.07
C SER A 87 -10.00 5.00 -17.59
N ALA A 88 -9.03 4.43 -16.86
CA ALA A 88 -8.84 4.67 -15.43
C ALA A 88 -7.36 4.87 -15.11
N ALA A 89 -7.08 5.84 -14.27
CA ALA A 89 -5.74 6.05 -13.73
C ALA A 89 -5.82 6.21 -12.21
N THR A 90 -4.98 5.45 -11.50
CA THR A 90 -4.94 5.43 -10.05
C THR A 90 -3.53 5.74 -9.57
N THR A 91 -3.42 6.63 -8.61
CA THR A 91 -2.17 6.90 -7.88
C THR A 91 -2.29 6.33 -6.47
N MET A 92 -1.33 5.51 -6.07
CA MET A 92 -1.20 4.94 -4.73
C MET A 92 -0.04 5.61 -4.01
N ILE A 93 -0.33 6.23 -2.87
CA ILE A 93 0.68 6.83 -2.00
C ILE A 93 0.97 5.83 -0.88
N VAL A 94 2.22 5.43 -0.76
CA VAL A 94 2.69 4.40 0.17
C VAL A 94 3.35 5.04 1.37
N GLY A 95 2.92 4.67 2.57
CA GLY A 95 3.54 5.04 3.82
C GLY A 95 4.17 3.81 4.48
N LEU A 96 5.43 3.94 4.89
CA LEU A 96 6.17 2.91 5.63
C LEU A 96 6.39 3.35 7.08
N ASP A 97 6.56 2.40 7.98
CA ASP A 97 7.00 2.68 9.34
C ASP A 97 8.53 2.74 9.45
N SER A 98 9.07 2.94 10.65
CA SER A 98 10.51 3.04 10.89
C SER A 98 11.29 1.72 10.70
N LEU A 99 10.59 0.61 10.52
CA LEU A 99 11.15 -0.72 10.25
C LEU A 99 10.87 -1.15 8.79
N ASP A 100 10.55 -0.21 7.90
CA ASP A 100 10.25 -0.41 6.48
C ASP A 100 9.02 -1.30 6.20
N ARG A 101 8.12 -1.46 7.20
CA ARG A 101 6.88 -2.20 7.02
C ARG A 101 5.79 -1.30 6.46
N LEU A 102 4.92 -1.87 5.63
CA LEU A 102 3.80 -1.13 5.04
C LEU A 102 2.83 -0.64 6.13
N ARG A 103 2.77 0.67 6.35
CA ARG A 103 1.88 1.30 7.32
C ARG A 103 0.57 1.77 6.69
N SER A 104 0.62 2.30 5.48
CA SER A 104 -0.55 2.83 4.81
C SER A 104 -0.41 2.80 3.29
N VAL A 105 -1.54 2.70 2.60
CA VAL A 105 -1.67 3.00 1.17
C VAL A 105 -2.92 3.85 0.98
N VAL A 106 -2.80 4.93 0.22
CA VAL A 106 -3.93 5.76 -0.17
C VAL A 106 -4.02 5.73 -1.69
N ALA A 107 -5.09 5.10 -2.21
CA ALA A 107 -5.38 5.04 -3.62
C ALA A 107 -6.34 6.18 -4.02
N ARG A 108 -5.93 6.95 -5.03
CA ARG A 108 -6.71 8.07 -5.55
C ARG A 108 -6.85 7.97 -7.06
N ASP A 109 -7.96 8.45 -7.58
CA ASP A 109 -8.08 8.73 -9.01
C ASP A 109 -7.04 9.80 -9.40
N SER A 110 -6.22 9.52 -10.41
CA SER A 110 -5.09 10.39 -10.77
C SER A 110 -5.53 11.71 -11.44
N GLY A 111 -6.71 11.73 -12.05
CA GLY A 111 -7.24 12.92 -12.75
C GLY A 111 -7.97 13.87 -11.80
N THR A 112 -8.80 13.32 -10.90
CA THR A 112 -9.66 14.10 -10.01
C THR A 112 -9.09 14.24 -8.59
N GLY A 113 -8.12 13.41 -8.19
CA GLY A 113 -7.62 13.33 -6.82
C GLY A 113 -8.59 12.66 -5.84
N THR A 114 -9.75 12.18 -6.33
CA THR A 114 -10.77 11.55 -5.50
C THR A 114 -10.21 10.31 -4.81
N LEU A 115 -10.47 10.17 -3.51
CA LEU A 115 -10.12 8.98 -2.75
C LEU A 115 -10.91 7.78 -3.28
N LEU A 116 -10.22 6.75 -3.73
CA LEU A 116 -10.80 5.49 -4.18
C LEU A 116 -10.81 4.47 -3.05
N GLN A 117 -9.67 4.33 -2.37
CA GLN A 117 -9.48 3.34 -1.29
C GLN A 117 -8.34 3.79 -0.38
N ASP A 118 -8.44 3.49 0.89
CA ASP A 118 -7.34 3.65 1.85
C ASP A 118 -7.14 2.35 2.65
N TYR A 119 -5.87 2.09 2.98
CA TYR A 119 -5.41 0.94 3.75
C TYR A 119 -4.52 1.45 4.88
N ALA A 120 -4.65 0.88 6.07
CA ALA A 120 -3.73 1.14 7.16
C ALA A 120 -3.46 -0.13 7.96
N TYR A 121 -2.22 -0.26 8.43
CA TYR A 121 -1.73 -1.45 9.14
C TYR A 121 -0.95 -1.05 10.38
N THR A 122 -1.09 -1.83 11.45
CA THR A 122 -0.21 -1.75 12.61
C THR A 122 0.39 -3.11 12.91
N TYR A 123 1.54 -3.10 13.57
CA TYR A 123 2.33 -4.30 13.83
C TYR A 123 2.80 -4.33 15.28
N ASP A 124 3.01 -5.52 15.80
CA ASP A 124 3.74 -5.71 17.04
C ASP A 124 5.28 -5.60 16.83
N PRO A 125 6.07 -5.63 17.91
CA PRO A 125 7.53 -5.61 17.80
C PRO A 125 8.13 -6.81 17.06
N ALA A 126 7.43 -7.96 17.02
CA ALA A 126 7.86 -9.16 16.30
C ALA A 126 7.56 -9.09 14.79
N GLY A 127 6.80 -8.08 14.35
CA GLY A 127 6.41 -7.89 12.96
C GLY A 127 5.06 -8.51 12.59
N ASN A 128 4.33 -9.07 13.55
CA ASN A 128 3.00 -9.59 13.29
C ASN A 128 2.02 -8.43 13.08
N ARG A 129 1.16 -8.53 12.06
CA ARG A 129 0.14 -7.52 11.79
C ARG A 129 -0.98 -7.57 12.84
N LEU A 130 -1.09 -6.52 13.65
CA LEU A 130 -2.10 -6.39 14.69
C LEU A 130 -3.42 -5.87 14.17
N THR A 131 -3.38 -4.87 13.28
CA THR A 131 -4.60 -4.30 12.71
C THR A 131 -4.50 -4.15 11.21
N GLU A 132 -5.64 -4.23 10.55
CA GLU A 132 -5.84 -3.91 9.15
C GLU A 132 -7.09 -3.06 9.02
N LYS A 133 -6.95 -1.89 8.41
CA LYS A 133 -8.05 -1.05 7.98
C LYS A 133 -8.10 -1.07 6.45
N ILE A 134 -9.26 -1.33 5.88
CA ILE A 134 -9.53 -1.26 4.44
C ILE A 134 -10.77 -0.40 4.25
N GLY A 135 -10.58 0.85 3.79
CA GLY A 135 -11.65 1.83 3.76
C GLY A 135 -12.24 2.06 5.14
N SER A 136 -13.53 1.77 5.31
CA SER A 136 -14.22 1.88 6.60
C SER A 136 -14.21 0.59 7.44
N SER A 137 -13.65 -0.50 6.93
CA SER A 137 -13.59 -1.79 7.62
C SER A 137 -12.30 -1.92 8.41
N LEU A 138 -12.41 -2.38 9.64
CA LEU A 138 -11.28 -2.61 10.53
C LEU A 138 -11.29 -4.05 11.03
N SER A 139 -10.13 -4.70 10.99
CA SER A 139 -9.90 -6.00 11.62
C SER A 139 -8.70 -5.96 12.55
N LYS A 140 -8.73 -6.81 13.59
CA LYS A 140 -7.65 -6.99 14.55
C LYS A 140 -7.28 -8.46 14.62
N ALA A 141 -5.99 -8.76 14.55
CA ALA A 141 -5.44 -10.09 14.75
C ALA A 141 -4.77 -10.20 16.13
N THR A 142 -4.78 -11.40 16.69
CA THR A 142 -3.98 -11.75 17.87
C THR A 142 -3.03 -12.89 17.50
N HIS A 143 -1.85 -12.89 18.10
CA HIS A 143 -0.81 -13.89 17.86
C HIS A 143 -0.37 -14.50 19.20
N ASN A 144 0.11 -15.73 19.17
CA ASN A 144 0.74 -16.38 20.31
C ASN A 144 2.26 -16.09 20.35
N ASP A 145 2.94 -16.62 21.36
CA ASP A 145 4.38 -16.44 21.55
C ASP A 145 5.25 -17.08 20.44
N LEU A 146 4.65 -17.91 19.60
CA LEU A 146 5.28 -18.50 18.41
C LEU A 146 5.00 -17.70 17.12
N ASN A 147 4.42 -16.50 17.24
CA ASN A 147 3.99 -15.64 16.13
C ASN A 147 2.90 -16.27 15.23
N GLN A 148 2.18 -17.27 15.72
CA GLN A 148 1.06 -17.87 15.00
C GLN A 148 -0.20 -17.04 15.23
N MET A 149 -0.96 -16.78 14.20
CA MET A 149 -2.23 -16.05 14.30
C MET A 149 -3.28 -16.92 14.99
N MET A 150 -3.81 -16.42 16.11
CA MET A 150 -4.79 -17.12 16.93
C MET A 150 -6.21 -16.68 16.66
N SER A 151 -6.41 -15.43 16.28
CA SER A 151 -7.74 -14.92 15.95
C SER A 151 -7.68 -13.72 15.03
N ILE A 152 -8.76 -13.54 14.27
CA ILE A 152 -9.07 -12.30 13.58
C ILE A 152 -10.45 -11.86 14.11
N SER A 153 -10.52 -10.66 14.64
CA SER A 153 -11.79 -10.02 15.02
C SER A 153 -11.91 -8.70 14.28
N ARG A 154 -13.12 -8.29 13.99
CA ARG A 154 -13.34 -6.94 13.47
C ARG A 154 -13.26 -5.98 14.65
N GLY A 155 -12.24 -5.12 14.60
CA GLY A 155 -11.66 -4.53 15.77
C GLY A 155 -12.27 -3.22 16.22
N SER A 156 -11.97 -2.84 17.46
CA SER A 156 -12.43 -1.63 18.15
C SER A 156 -11.36 -0.53 18.25
N THR A 157 -10.20 -0.69 17.62
CA THR A 157 -9.09 0.28 17.66
C THR A 157 -8.63 0.61 16.25
N VAL A 158 -8.57 1.90 15.91
CA VAL A 158 -8.04 2.41 14.63
C VAL A 158 -6.94 3.41 14.91
N GLU A 159 -5.82 3.31 14.20
CA GLU A 159 -4.82 4.36 14.16
C GLU A 159 -5.15 5.35 13.03
N PHE A 160 -5.24 6.61 13.40
CA PHE A 160 -5.36 7.74 12.47
C PHE A 160 -4.00 8.40 12.34
N GLY A 161 -3.53 8.53 11.11
CA GLY A 161 -2.32 9.28 10.79
C GLY A 161 -2.58 10.21 9.63
N GLY A 162 -1.91 11.33 9.63
CA GLY A 162 -2.05 12.32 8.57
C GLY A 162 -0.99 13.41 8.66
N SER A 163 -1.15 14.42 7.80
CA SER A 163 -0.31 15.61 7.78
C SER A 163 -1.18 16.85 7.85
N VAL A 164 -0.61 17.92 8.42
CA VAL A 164 -1.15 19.27 8.38
C VAL A 164 -0.23 20.13 7.53
N ASN A 165 -0.76 21.20 6.93
CA ASN A 165 0.00 22.08 6.03
C ASN A 165 1.04 22.93 6.76
N GLU A 166 0.81 23.17 8.04
CA GLU A 166 1.63 23.99 8.93
C GLU A 166 1.62 23.42 10.36
N PRO A 167 2.53 23.84 11.24
CA PRO A 167 2.53 23.38 12.62
C PRO A 167 1.19 23.65 13.32
N ALA A 168 0.53 22.60 13.77
CA ALA A 168 -0.78 22.67 14.42
C ALA A 168 -0.90 21.68 15.58
N ASN A 169 -1.74 22.01 16.54
CA ASN A 169 -2.19 21.08 17.57
C ASN A 169 -3.32 20.22 16.99
N VAL A 170 -3.05 18.95 16.78
CA VAL A 170 -4.04 18.01 16.26
C VAL A 170 -4.64 17.19 17.38
N LYS A 171 -5.96 17.07 17.38
CA LYS A 171 -6.72 16.22 18.30
C LYS A 171 -7.58 15.25 17.51
N VAL A 172 -7.71 14.02 18.03
CA VAL A 172 -8.63 13.01 17.52
C VAL A 172 -9.62 12.67 18.62
N ASN A 173 -10.92 12.89 18.40
CA ASN A 173 -11.98 12.82 19.41
C ASN A 173 -11.60 13.59 20.70
N ASP A 174 -11.16 14.84 20.52
CA ASP A 174 -10.69 15.74 21.59
C ASP A 174 -9.45 15.29 22.36
N GLN A 175 -8.86 14.13 22.04
CA GLN A 175 -7.61 13.68 22.62
C GLN A 175 -6.42 14.20 21.79
N PRO A 176 -5.38 14.75 22.45
CA PRO A 176 -4.19 15.23 21.76
C PRO A 176 -3.48 14.06 21.06
N THR A 177 -2.93 14.35 19.88
CA THR A 177 -2.16 13.37 19.11
C THR A 177 -0.66 13.51 19.37
N LEU A 178 0.10 12.48 18.98
CA LEU A 178 1.52 12.62 18.77
C LEU A 178 1.75 13.43 17.50
N ALA A 179 2.30 14.62 17.62
CA ALA A 179 2.68 15.46 16.49
C ALA A 179 4.20 15.44 16.33
N TRP A 180 4.68 15.35 15.09
CA TRP A 180 6.10 15.38 14.75
C TRP A 180 6.49 16.72 14.09
N SER A 181 7.77 17.04 14.14
CA SER A 181 8.33 18.27 13.56
C SER A 181 8.16 18.41 12.04
N ASN A 182 7.76 17.35 11.36
CA ASN A 182 7.47 17.31 9.91
C ASN A 182 5.97 17.48 9.59
N ASN A 183 5.18 18.03 10.51
CA ASN A 183 3.74 18.24 10.38
C ASN A 183 2.91 16.94 10.20
N LEU A 184 3.47 15.80 10.59
CA LEU A 184 2.74 14.53 10.65
C LEU A 184 2.12 14.35 12.03
N PHE A 185 0.99 13.65 12.10
CA PHE A 185 0.38 13.24 13.35
C PHE A 185 -0.07 11.77 13.31
N SER A 186 -0.18 11.16 14.49
CA SER A 186 -0.75 9.84 14.67
C SER A 186 -1.51 9.77 15.99
N ALA A 187 -2.64 9.08 15.99
CA ALA A 187 -3.43 8.79 17.18
C ALA A 187 -4.16 7.46 17.04
N ALA A 188 -4.18 6.67 18.10
CA ALA A 188 -5.01 5.46 18.20
C ALA A 188 -6.39 5.83 18.80
N VAL A 189 -7.45 5.54 18.08
CA VAL A 189 -8.83 5.61 18.60
C VAL A 189 -9.22 4.22 19.05
N THR A 190 -9.43 4.07 20.34
CA THR A 190 -9.80 2.81 20.99
C THR A 190 -11.31 2.78 21.29
N ASN A 191 -11.82 1.58 21.60
CA ASN A 191 -13.20 1.37 22.07
C ASN A 191 -14.28 1.80 21.06
N LEU A 192 -14.00 1.65 19.76
CA LEU A 192 -15.03 1.83 18.75
C LEU A 192 -16.11 0.76 18.93
N SER A 193 -17.37 1.17 18.92
CA SER A 193 -18.52 0.28 19.02
C SER A 193 -18.74 -0.49 17.71
N GLN A 194 -19.41 -1.64 17.80
CA GLN A 194 -19.91 -2.31 16.60
C GLN A 194 -20.86 -1.38 15.82
N GLY A 195 -20.77 -1.44 14.50
CA GLY A 195 -21.52 -0.56 13.62
C GLY A 195 -20.76 0.73 13.27
N SER A 196 -21.49 1.78 12.96
CA SER A 196 -20.92 3.05 12.49
C SER A 196 -20.46 3.93 13.65
N ASN A 197 -19.19 4.33 13.60
CA ASN A 197 -18.58 5.28 14.52
C ASN A 197 -18.16 6.53 13.74
N THR A 198 -18.26 7.70 14.36
CA THR A 198 -17.73 8.95 13.81
C THR A 198 -16.50 9.34 14.59
N VAL A 199 -15.39 9.56 13.90
CA VAL A 199 -14.13 10.04 14.49
C VAL A 199 -13.91 11.47 13.99
N MET A 200 -13.78 12.40 14.93
CA MET A 200 -13.52 13.80 14.67
C MET A 200 -12.02 14.08 14.78
N ILE A 201 -11.47 14.74 13.77
CA ILE A 201 -10.09 15.23 13.79
C ILE A 201 -10.12 16.73 13.68
N THR A 202 -9.55 17.43 14.67
CA THR A 202 -9.40 18.88 14.70
C THR A 202 -7.93 19.25 14.68
N ALA A 203 -7.58 20.25 13.86
CA ALA A 203 -6.26 20.90 13.87
C ALA A 203 -6.43 22.37 14.20
N ALA A 204 -5.62 22.88 15.11
CA ALA A 204 -5.56 24.29 15.46
C ALA A 204 -4.13 24.81 15.34
N ASP A 205 -3.92 25.85 14.52
CA ASP A 205 -2.62 26.51 14.38
C ASP A 205 -2.31 27.48 15.54
N GLY A 206 -1.10 28.01 15.54
CA GLY A 206 -0.67 29.00 16.55
C GLY A 206 -1.39 30.35 16.47
N SER A 207 -2.11 30.64 15.39
CA SER A 207 -2.88 31.86 15.17
C SER A 207 -4.34 31.72 15.60
N GLY A 208 -4.76 30.51 16.01
CA GLY A 208 -6.13 30.18 16.43
C GLY A 208 -7.06 29.77 15.30
N ASN A 209 -6.56 29.62 14.08
CA ASN A 209 -7.38 29.04 13.02
C ASN A 209 -7.59 27.56 13.28
N THR A 210 -8.81 27.07 13.00
CA THR A 210 -9.16 25.67 13.25
C THR A 210 -9.76 25.04 11.98
N ALA A 211 -9.38 23.77 11.76
CA ALA A 211 -10.00 22.90 10.75
C ALA A 211 -10.50 21.63 11.41
N THR A 212 -11.67 21.16 10.99
CA THR A 212 -12.28 19.94 11.54
C THR A 212 -12.73 19.03 10.41
N ASN A 213 -12.35 17.75 10.50
CA ASN A 213 -12.80 16.68 9.60
C ASN A 213 -13.47 15.57 10.39
N TYR A 214 -14.47 14.94 9.78
CA TYR A 214 -15.19 13.80 10.34
C TYR A 214 -14.97 12.58 9.47
N TYR A 215 -14.59 11.47 10.10
CA TYR A 215 -14.36 10.19 9.45
C TYR A 215 -15.35 9.16 9.97
N ARG A 216 -16.02 8.46 9.07
CA ARG A 216 -16.87 7.34 9.43
C ARG A 216 -16.06 6.05 9.44
N VAL A 217 -16.06 5.35 10.57
CA VAL A 217 -15.46 4.03 10.73
C VAL A 217 -16.56 3.03 11.04
N VAL A 218 -16.69 2.00 10.22
CA VAL A 218 -17.65 0.92 10.48
C VAL A 218 -16.89 -0.27 11.08
N VAL A 219 -17.24 -0.60 12.32
CA VAL A 219 -16.81 -1.84 12.96
C VAL A 219 -17.86 -2.89 12.65
N ASP A 220 -17.52 -3.81 11.76
CA ASP A 220 -18.45 -4.84 11.31
C ASP A 220 -18.77 -5.81 12.47
N PRO A 221 -20.04 -6.02 12.78
CA PRO A 221 -20.46 -6.97 13.81
C PRO A 221 -20.23 -8.45 13.44
N ALA A 222 -19.95 -8.74 12.17
CA ALA A 222 -19.80 -10.11 11.68
C ALA A 222 -18.40 -10.67 11.91
N ALA A 223 -18.38 -11.79 12.61
CA ALA A 223 -17.37 -12.84 12.63
C ALA A 223 -15.99 -12.50 13.21
N SER A 224 -15.81 -12.81 14.46
CA SER A 224 -14.49 -13.26 14.94
C SER A 224 -14.19 -14.63 14.32
N VAL A 225 -12.97 -14.80 13.83
CA VAL A 225 -12.42 -16.09 13.41
C VAL A 225 -11.41 -16.49 14.47
N ALA A 226 -11.61 -17.66 15.09
CA ALA A 226 -10.60 -18.27 15.96
C ALA A 226 -9.84 -19.33 15.17
N LEU A 227 -8.52 -19.33 15.27
CA LEU A 227 -7.62 -20.25 14.58
C LEU A 227 -6.91 -21.12 15.59
N GLY A 228 -6.83 -22.42 15.34
CA GLY A 228 -5.97 -23.34 16.08
C GLY A 228 -4.86 -23.83 15.16
N CYS A 229 -3.62 -23.76 15.62
CA CYS A 229 -2.45 -24.26 14.91
C CYS A 229 -1.74 -25.34 15.73
N ASP A 230 -1.03 -26.25 15.04
CA ASP A 230 -0.06 -27.13 15.68
C ASP A 230 1.24 -26.38 16.02
N PRO A 231 2.20 -27.02 16.72
CA PRO A 231 3.49 -26.39 17.02
C PRO A 231 4.30 -26.00 15.77
N ASP A 232 4.08 -26.66 14.64
CA ASP A 232 4.78 -26.41 13.37
C ASP A 232 4.13 -25.29 12.55
N GLY A 233 2.99 -24.72 13.05
CA GLY A 233 2.29 -23.61 12.43
C GLY A 233 1.21 -24.00 11.41
N ASN A 234 0.94 -25.31 11.22
CA ASN A 234 -0.13 -25.75 10.35
C ASN A 234 -1.49 -25.46 11.02
N MET A 235 -2.45 -24.96 10.25
CA MET A 235 -3.80 -24.66 10.75
C MET A 235 -4.55 -25.97 10.99
N LEU A 236 -4.94 -26.23 12.24
CA LEU A 236 -5.76 -27.37 12.63
C LEU A 236 -7.25 -27.05 12.63
N THR A 237 -7.60 -25.85 13.05
CA THR A 237 -9.01 -25.45 13.15
C THR A 237 -9.22 -24.00 12.72
N ASN A 238 -10.41 -23.75 12.16
CA ASN A 238 -10.91 -22.41 11.88
C ASN A 238 -12.37 -22.35 12.34
N VAL A 239 -12.67 -21.46 13.29
CA VAL A 239 -14.04 -21.24 13.79
C VAL A 239 -14.56 -19.91 13.26
N VAL A 240 -15.53 -19.95 12.39
CA VAL A 240 -16.18 -18.78 11.80
C VAL A 240 -17.65 -18.77 12.23
N THR A 241 -18.07 -17.73 12.95
CA THR A 241 -19.48 -17.56 13.42
C THR A 241 -20.10 -18.82 14.02
N GLY A 242 -19.33 -19.54 14.85
CA GLY A 242 -19.79 -20.76 15.53
C GLY A 242 -19.68 -22.04 14.71
N THR A 243 -19.26 -21.98 13.44
CA THR A 243 -18.96 -23.17 12.65
C THR A 243 -17.48 -23.49 12.72
N THR A 244 -17.14 -24.70 13.16
CA THR A 244 -15.77 -25.18 13.24
C THR A 244 -15.40 -25.97 11.99
N HIS A 245 -14.36 -25.58 11.29
CA HIS A 245 -13.70 -26.35 10.24
C HIS A 245 -12.45 -26.99 10.81
N ILE A 246 -12.24 -28.27 10.56
CA ILE A 246 -11.08 -29.05 11.02
C ILE A 246 -10.26 -29.46 9.81
N TYR A 247 -8.96 -29.30 9.91
CA TYR A 247 -7.98 -29.67 8.89
C TYR A 247 -7.05 -30.76 9.43
N SER A 248 -6.68 -31.70 8.58
CA SER A 248 -5.68 -32.73 8.86
C SER A 248 -4.56 -32.63 7.84
N TRP A 249 -3.33 -32.75 8.28
CA TRP A 249 -2.10 -32.67 7.48
C TRP A 249 -1.36 -33.99 7.50
#